data_a3432c0dcb19a7999dc39b83a85d8864
#
_entry.id   a3432c0dcb19a7999dc39b83a85d8864
#
_cell.length_a   1.000
_cell.length_b   1.000
_cell.length_c   1.000
_cell.angle_alpha   90.00
_cell.angle_beta   90.00
_cell.angle_gamma   90.00
#
_symmetry.space_group_name_H-M   'P 1'
#
loop_
_entity.id
_entity.type
_entity.pdbx_description
1 polymer ?
#
loop_
_entity_poly.entity_id
_entity_poly.type
_entity_poly.pdbx_seq_one_letter_code
_entity_poly.pdbx_strand_id
1 'polypeptide(L)'
;VGRRLPPPPPGVPERLARLDAIALRTLRDCMQELFEDGPKRDRRLWLGDLYLQAKVDRVSFRRFDLVERSIALLAAFTSEQGQVVSSVYEKPVPAPGNWLADYPLLFPALIREHTQAAGGAEFAARYYDTALRQLEPMRQSWGDTPCPHSEHWAFIDWSEKLDKTTALAGVYLFGLRNAAALAELLGRESDRAALLAEAEKRSLRLRRELRDPR
;
A
#
# COMPACT_ATOMS: atom_id res chain seq x y z
N VAL A 1 4.92 12.18 22.14
CA VAL A 1 5.69 11.96 23.37
C VAL A 1 7.02 11.29 23.02
N GLY A 2 8.13 12.04 23.08
CA GLY A 2 9.53 11.69 23.31
C GLY A 2 10.12 10.36 22.85
N ARG A 3 9.83 9.89 21.62
CA ARG A 3 10.49 8.68 21.12
C ARG A 3 11.92 8.99 20.72
N ARG A 4 12.86 8.27 21.35
CA ARG A 4 14.27 8.38 21.01
C ARG A 4 14.50 7.88 19.59
N LEU A 5 15.27 8.63 18.80
CA LEU A 5 15.68 8.16 17.47
C LEU A 5 16.59 6.94 17.62
N PRO A 6 16.43 5.92 16.77
CA PRO A 6 17.40 4.83 16.69
C PRO A 6 18.80 5.39 16.39
N PRO A 7 19.87 4.80 16.93
CA PRO A 7 21.22 5.19 16.57
C PRO A 7 21.50 4.83 15.10
N PRO A 8 22.36 5.58 14.39
CA PRO A 8 22.78 5.21 13.06
C PRO A 8 23.53 3.89 13.06
N PRO A 9 23.44 3.10 11.98
CA PRO A 9 24.21 1.86 11.84
C PRO A 9 25.73 2.13 11.96
N PRO A 10 26.51 1.23 12.54
CA PRO A 10 27.96 1.40 12.66
C PRO A 10 28.62 1.47 11.27
N GLY A 11 29.64 2.33 11.14
CA GLY A 11 30.41 2.47 9.90
C GLY A 11 29.76 3.31 8.80
N VAL A 12 28.60 3.90 9.06
CA VAL A 12 27.94 4.79 8.09
C VAL A 12 28.66 6.16 8.06
N PRO A 13 28.99 6.71 6.87
CA PRO A 13 29.54 8.06 6.74
C PRO A 13 28.65 9.11 7.42
N GLU A 14 29.25 10.10 8.07
CA GLU A 14 28.54 11.13 8.85
C GLU A 14 27.42 11.81 8.07
N ARG A 15 27.65 12.12 6.79
CA ARG A 15 26.63 12.72 5.92
C ARG A 15 25.39 11.83 5.78
N LEU A 16 25.56 10.53 5.62
CA LEU A 16 24.45 9.57 5.50
C LEU A 16 23.74 9.38 6.85
N ALA A 17 24.51 9.29 7.94
CA ALA A 17 23.94 9.23 9.29
C ALA A 17 23.08 10.47 9.60
N ARG A 18 23.50 11.65 9.15
CA ARG A 18 22.72 12.89 9.30
C ARG A 18 21.42 12.86 8.47
N LEU A 19 21.47 12.38 7.22
CA LEU A 19 20.28 12.22 6.38
C LEU A 19 19.30 11.23 6.99
N ASP A 20 19.79 10.08 7.46
CA ASP A 20 19.00 9.07 8.15
C ASP A 20 18.31 9.64 9.40
N ALA A 21 19.05 10.37 10.24
CA ALA A 21 18.49 11.02 11.43
C ALA A 21 17.39 12.04 11.08
N ILE A 22 17.51 12.76 9.96
CA ILE A 22 16.47 13.69 9.48
C ILE A 22 15.24 12.91 9.02
N ALA A 23 15.43 11.86 8.23
CA ALA A 23 14.34 11.00 7.72
C ALA A 23 13.58 10.34 8.88
N LEU A 24 14.29 9.77 9.85
CA LEU A 24 13.69 9.17 11.04
C LEU A 24 12.94 10.19 11.91
N ARG A 25 13.47 11.42 12.03
CA ARG A 25 12.75 12.49 12.72
C ARG A 25 11.45 12.84 12.01
N THR A 26 11.48 12.94 10.67
CA THR A 26 10.29 13.20 9.86
C THR A 26 9.25 12.11 10.07
N LEU A 27 9.64 10.81 9.98
CA LEU A 27 8.74 9.71 10.26
C LEU A 27 8.16 9.81 11.68
N ARG A 28 9.00 10.04 12.69
CA ARG A 28 8.55 10.17 14.09
C ARG A 28 7.49 11.27 14.24
N ASP A 29 7.68 12.38 13.55
CA ASP A 29 6.76 13.52 13.63
C ASP A 29 5.43 13.23 12.93
N CYS A 30 5.40 12.30 11.96
CA CYS A 30 4.18 11.75 11.35
C CYS A 30 3.48 10.67 12.18
N MET A 31 4.16 10.12 13.20
CA MET A 31 3.63 9.07 14.09
C MET A 31 2.83 9.70 15.24
N GLN A 32 1.58 10.06 15.00
CA GLN A 32 0.67 10.63 15.98
C GLN A 32 -0.22 9.54 16.62
N GLU A 33 -1.51 9.67 16.61
CA GLU A 33 -2.45 8.59 16.97
C GLU A 33 -2.55 7.53 15.85
N LEU A 34 -2.22 7.95 14.65
CA LEU A 34 -2.06 7.16 13.43
C LEU A 34 -0.77 7.59 12.74
N PHE A 35 -0.47 6.99 11.60
CA PHE A 35 0.51 7.54 10.68
C PHE A 35 -0.14 8.64 9.83
N GLU A 36 0.27 9.88 10.04
CA GLU A 36 -0.13 11.01 9.19
C GLU A 36 0.83 11.18 8.02
N ASP A 37 0.34 11.66 6.87
CA ASP A 37 1.17 12.00 5.71
C ASP A 37 2.15 13.15 6.00
N GLY A 38 1.72 14.10 6.84
CA GLY A 38 2.56 15.19 7.31
C GLY A 38 1.89 16.07 8.36
N PRO A 39 2.54 16.30 9.50
CA PRO A 39 1.94 17.04 10.63
C PRO A 39 1.70 18.53 10.33
N LYS A 40 2.31 19.05 9.27
CA LYS A 40 2.17 20.45 8.83
C LYS A 40 1.37 20.62 7.55
N ARG A 41 0.87 19.54 6.97
CA ARG A 41 0.15 19.54 5.72
C ARG A 41 -1.28 19.05 5.93
N ASP A 42 -1.62 17.86 5.42
CA ASP A 42 -2.99 17.35 5.41
C ASP A 42 -3.40 16.76 6.76
N ARG A 43 -2.46 16.24 7.53
CA ARG A 43 -2.69 15.52 8.80
C ARG A 43 -3.71 14.40 8.65
N ARG A 44 -3.54 13.62 7.59
CA ARG A 44 -4.44 12.52 7.24
C ARG A 44 -3.68 11.22 7.20
N LEU A 45 -4.39 10.16 7.48
CA LEU A 45 -3.91 8.83 7.15
C LEU A 45 -4.12 8.61 5.65
N TRP A 46 -3.03 8.48 4.90
CA TRP A 46 -3.04 8.07 3.50
C TRP A 46 -2.47 6.67 3.36
N LEU A 47 -3.14 5.79 2.59
CA LEU A 47 -2.73 4.39 2.44
C LEU A 47 -1.35 4.28 1.76
N GLY A 48 -1.09 5.08 0.72
CA GLY A 48 0.21 5.07 0.03
C GLY A 48 1.36 5.53 0.93
N ASP A 49 1.12 6.57 1.74
CA ASP A 49 2.09 7.06 2.72
C ASP A 49 2.32 6.01 3.81
N LEU A 50 1.25 5.43 4.36
CA LEU A 50 1.32 4.37 5.36
C LEU A 50 2.14 3.18 4.87
N TYR A 51 1.98 2.79 3.60
CA TYR A 51 2.75 1.68 3.02
C TYR A 51 4.26 1.92 3.11
N LEU A 52 4.72 3.14 2.81
CA LEU A 52 6.13 3.51 2.90
C LEU A 52 6.57 3.72 4.35
N GLN A 53 5.75 4.38 5.16
CA GLN A 53 6.02 4.65 6.57
C GLN A 53 6.14 3.35 7.38
N ALA A 54 5.27 2.36 7.14
CA ALA A 54 5.33 1.05 7.79
C ALA A 54 6.62 0.28 7.45
N LYS A 55 7.13 0.42 6.21
CA LYS A 55 8.42 -0.18 5.82
C LYS A 55 9.59 0.40 6.60
N VAL A 56 9.61 1.71 6.76
CA VAL A 56 10.66 2.39 7.54
C VAL A 56 10.48 2.11 9.04
N ASP A 57 9.24 2.14 9.55
CA ASP A 57 8.93 1.85 10.96
C ASP A 57 9.38 0.44 11.35
N ARG A 58 9.19 -0.55 10.48
CA ARG A 58 9.61 -1.95 10.71
C ARG A 58 11.08 -2.09 11.08
N VAL A 59 11.96 -1.30 10.49
CA VAL A 59 13.42 -1.36 10.72
C VAL A 59 13.92 -0.28 11.68
N SER A 60 13.03 0.60 12.16
CA SER A 60 13.41 1.73 13.01
C SER A 60 12.67 1.72 14.35
N PHE A 61 11.46 2.28 14.43
CA PHE A 61 10.73 2.45 15.70
C PHE A 61 9.94 1.20 16.11
N ARG A 62 9.60 0.34 15.16
CA ARG A 62 8.86 -0.92 15.35
C ARG A 62 7.52 -0.73 16.08
N ARG A 63 6.78 0.30 15.67
CA ARG A 63 5.45 0.61 16.22
C ARG A 63 4.37 -0.14 15.45
N PHE A 64 4.45 -1.45 15.51
CA PHE A 64 3.50 -2.35 14.87
C PHE A 64 2.05 -2.09 15.32
N ASP A 65 1.86 -1.73 16.58
CA ASP A 65 0.57 -1.31 17.14
C ASP A 65 -0.05 -0.12 16.38
N LEU A 66 0.78 0.86 16.01
CA LEU A 66 0.34 2.03 15.26
C LEU A 66 0.03 1.69 13.79
N VAL A 67 0.81 0.80 13.19
CA VAL A 67 0.52 0.27 11.83
C VAL A 67 -0.81 -0.48 11.84
N GLU A 68 -1.04 -1.38 12.81
CA GLU A 68 -2.30 -2.14 12.92
C GLU A 68 -3.52 -1.22 13.11
N ARG A 69 -3.40 -0.20 13.96
CA ARG A 69 -4.45 0.78 14.16
C ARG A 69 -4.76 1.55 12.88
N SER A 70 -3.72 1.94 12.13
CA SER A 70 -3.89 2.64 10.86
C SER A 70 -4.55 1.75 9.79
N ILE A 71 -4.17 0.48 9.71
CA ILE A 71 -4.79 -0.52 8.83
C ILE A 71 -6.26 -0.73 9.21
N ALA A 72 -6.55 -0.90 10.50
CA ALA A 72 -7.90 -1.10 10.98
C ALA A 72 -8.82 0.07 10.62
N LEU A 73 -8.31 1.30 10.74
CA LEU A 73 -9.08 2.49 10.40
C LEU A 73 -9.34 2.60 8.89
N LEU A 74 -8.37 2.31 8.03
CA LEU A 74 -8.59 2.26 6.59
C LEU A 74 -9.62 1.18 6.21
N ALA A 75 -9.52 -0.01 6.81
CA ALA A 75 -10.43 -1.11 6.55
C ALA A 75 -11.86 -0.88 7.10
N ALA A 76 -12.02 0.03 8.06
CA ALA A 76 -13.34 0.42 8.58
C ALA A 76 -14.13 1.28 7.58
N PHE A 77 -13.46 1.94 6.65
CA PHE A 77 -14.08 2.76 5.62
C PHE A 77 -13.92 2.10 4.24
N THR A 78 -14.97 1.43 3.80
CA THR A 78 -15.01 0.80 2.48
C THR A 78 -16.14 1.37 1.64
N SER A 79 -15.96 1.37 0.31
CA SER A 79 -17.05 1.62 -0.63
C SER A 79 -18.09 0.52 -0.57
N GLU A 80 -19.22 0.69 -1.26
CA GLU A 80 -20.23 -0.37 -1.45
C GLU A 80 -19.63 -1.61 -2.13
N GLN A 81 -18.62 -1.44 -2.97
CA GLN A 81 -17.89 -2.53 -3.63
C GLN A 81 -16.78 -3.13 -2.75
N GLY A 82 -16.61 -2.65 -1.52
CA GLY A 82 -15.61 -3.15 -0.56
C GLY A 82 -14.19 -2.66 -0.79
N GLN A 83 -13.99 -1.61 -1.60
CA GLN A 83 -12.69 -0.94 -1.69
C GLN A 83 -12.42 -0.14 -0.43
N VAL A 84 -11.21 -0.26 0.11
CA VAL A 84 -10.76 0.61 1.19
C VAL A 84 -10.54 2.02 0.69
N VAL A 85 -10.86 3.01 1.51
CA VAL A 85 -10.61 4.41 1.20
C VAL A 85 -9.10 4.67 1.11
N SER A 86 -8.71 5.57 0.22
CA SER A 86 -7.30 5.93 0.04
C SER A 86 -6.77 6.85 1.12
N SER A 87 -7.65 7.60 1.78
CA SER A 87 -7.30 8.44 2.94
C SER A 87 -8.43 8.54 3.96
N VAL A 88 -8.07 8.77 5.21
CA VAL A 88 -9.01 9.00 6.31
C VAL A 88 -8.68 10.30 7.00
N TYR A 89 -9.70 11.13 7.23
CA TYR A 89 -9.64 12.22 8.19
C TYR A 89 -9.83 11.64 9.59
N GLU A 90 -8.94 11.97 10.49
CA GLU A 90 -9.03 11.49 11.88
C GLU A 90 -9.90 12.43 12.74
N LYS A 91 -9.83 13.70 12.50
CA LYS A 91 -10.47 14.75 13.32
C LYS A 91 -11.42 15.64 12.50
N PRO A 92 -12.50 16.14 13.10
CA PRO A 92 -12.92 15.97 14.51
C PRO A 92 -13.44 14.58 14.83
N VAL A 93 -13.94 13.84 13.83
CA VAL A 93 -14.33 12.43 13.91
C VAL A 93 -13.77 11.70 12.70
N PRO A 94 -13.44 10.41 12.81
CA PRO A 94 -12.96 9.66 11.66
C PRO A 94 -13.98 9.67 10.51
N ALA A 95 -13.51 10.03 9.32
CA ALA A 95 -14.34 10.10 8.12
C ALA A 95 -13.53 9.70 6.87
N PRO A 96 -14.18 9.07 5.87
CA PRO A 96 -13.52 8.75 4.61
C PRO A 96 -13.12 10.03 3.87
N GLY A 97 -11.96 9.99 3.26
CA GLY A 97 -11.44 11.06 2.43
C GLY A 97 -11.51 10.71 0.94
N ASN A 98 -10.37 10.61 0.30
CA ASN A 98 -10.26 10.43 -1.14
C ASN A 98 -10.34 8.96 -1.56
N TRP A 99 -10.79 8.74 -2.79
CA TRP A 99 -10.77 7.45 -3.49
C TRP A 99 -9.83 7.57 -4.68
N LEU A 100 -8.75 6.78 -4.68
CA LEU A 100 -7.75 6.71 -5.74
C LEU A 100 -7.74 5.32 -6.35
N ALA A 101 -7.32 5.21 -7.63
CA ALA A 101 -7.29 3.93 -8.31
C ALA A 101 -6.12 3.02 -7.87
N ASP A 102 -5.00 3.62 -7.53
CA ASP A 102 -3.74 2.93 -7.24
C ASP A 102 -3.53 2.58 -5.76
N TYR A 103 -3.98 3.42 -4.83
CA TYR A 103 -3.73 3.22 -3.40
C TYR A 103 -4.32 1.94 -2.84
N PRO A 104 -5.60 1.59 -3.10
CA PRO A 104 -6.17 0.33 -2.63
C PRO A 104 -5.38 -0.91 -3.08
N LEU A 105 -4.74 -0.86 -4.24
CA LEU A 105 -3.91 -1.94 -4.78
C LEU A 105 -2.63 -2.21 -3.96
N LEU A 106 -2.22 -1.26 -3.10
CA LEU A 106 -1.11 -1.44 -2.16
C LEU A 106 -1.53 -2.17 -0.88
N PHE A 107 -2.83 -2.26 -0.60
CA PHE A 107 -3.33 -2.87 0.63
C PHE A 107 -2.90 -4.33 0.81
N PRO A 108 -2.96 -5.23 -0.20
CA PRO A 108 -2.44 -6.58 -0.08
C PRO A 108 -0.96 -6.63 0.34
N ALA A 109 -0.14 -5.72 -0.20
CA ALA A 109 1.28 -5.62 0.14
C ALA A 109 1.48 -5.16 1.58
N LEU A 110 0.72 -4.15 2.02
CA LEU A 110 0.76 -3.65 3.40
C LEU A 110 0.41 -4.75 4.41
N ILE A 111 -0.67 -5.50 4.16
CA ILE A 111 -1.07 -6.63 5.02
C ILE A 111 0.00 -7.71 5.05
N ARG A 112 0.52 -8.13 3.89
CA ARG A 112 1.57 -9.16 3.80
C ARG A 112 2.83 -8.75 4.57
N GLU A 113 3.31 -7.54 4.35
CA GLU A 113 4.56 -7.07 4.99
C GLU A 113 4.40 -6.92 6.49
N HIS A 114 3.25 -6.43 6.96
CA HIS A 114 2.97 -6.35 8.40
C HIS A 114 2.84 -7.75 9.03
N THR A 115 2.12 -8.67 8.37
CA THR A 115 2.00 -10.09 8.82
C THR A 115 3.38 -10.71 9.03
N GLN A 116 4.28 -10.52 8.09
CA GLN A 116 5.66 -11.06 8.18
C GLN A 116 6.49 -10.36 9.27
N ALA A 117 6.19 -9.12 9.58
CA ALA A 117 6.94 -8.35 10.59
C ALA A 117 6.49 -8.62 12.03
N ALA A 118 5.18 -8.74 12.27
CA ALA A 118 4.63 -8.79 13.62
C ALA A 118 3.23 -9.39 13.74
N GLY A 119 2.40 -9.37 12.67
CA GLY A 119 0.98 -9.66 12.77
C GLY A 119 0.61 -11.14 12.82
N GLY A 120 1.46 -12.02 12.32
CA GLY A 120 1.19 -13.45 12.25
C GLY A 120 0.01 -13.84 11.34
N ALA A 121 -0.29 -15.14 11.26
CA ALA A 121 -1.34 -15.67 10.38
C ALA A 121 -2.75 -15.19 10.72
N GLU A 122 -3.04 -14.95 11.99
CA GLU A 122 -4.36 -14.44 12.43
C GLU A 122 -4.62 -13.04 11.89
N PHE A 123 -3.62 -12.16 11.91
CA PHE A 123 -3.73 -10.83 11.32
C PHE A 123 -3.97 -10.91 9.82
N ALA A 124 -3.21 -11.76 9.10
CA ALA A 124 -3.42 -11.98 7.68
C ALA A 124 -4.84 -12.48 7.37
N ALA A 125 -5.33 -13.46 8.13
CA ALA A 125 -6.66 -14.04 7.94
C ALA A 125 -7.78 -12.99 8.13
N ARG A 126 -7.63 -12.09 9.09
CA ARG A 126 -8.59 -11.00 9.36
C ARG A 126 -8.80 -10.08 8.17
N TYR A 127 -7.73 -9.76 7.43
CA TYR A 127 -7.77 -8.79 6.34
C TYR A 127 -7.70 -9.42 4.95
N TYR A 128 -7.63 -10.74 4.84
CA TYR A 128 -7.43 -11.43 3.57
C TYR A 128 -8.51 -11.10 2.54
N ASP A 129 -9.78 -11.28 2.90
CA ASP A 129 -10.90 -11.02 2.00
C ASP A 129 -10.99 -9.54 1.61
N THR A 130 -10.67 -8.63 2.54
CA THR A 130 -10.57 -7.21 2.24
C THR A 130 -9.44 -6.94 1.24
N ALA A 131 -8.28 -7.58 1.41
CA ALA A 131 -7.16 -7.45 0.49
C ALA A 131 -7.51 -7.93 -0.94
N LEU A 132 -8.24 -9.04 -1.07
CA LEU A 132 -8.68 -9.53 -2.37
C LEU A 132 -9.66 -8.58 -3.07
N ARG A 133 -10.60 -7.99 -2.31
CA ARG A 133 -11.57 -7.04 -2.86
C ARG A 133 -10.91 -5.81 -3.48
N GLN A 134 -9.70 -5.42 -3.04
CA GLN A 134 -8.99 -4.28 -3.63
C GLN A 134 -8.59 -4.52 -5.10
N LEU A 135 -8.48 -5.76 -5.51
CA LEU A 135 -8.10 -6.12 -6.87
C LEU A 135 -9.28 -6.12 -7.84
N GLU A 136 -10.50 -6.24 -7.33
CA GLU A 136 -11.70 -6.48 -8.13
C GLU A 136 -12.02 -5.36 -9.13
N PRO A 137 -11.99 -4.07 -8.78
CA PRO A 137 -12.28 -3.00 -9.74
C PRO A 137 -11.31 -2.98 -10.93
N MET A 138 -10.02 -3.22 -10.67
CA MET A 138 -9.04 -3.33 -11.76
C MET A 138 -9.26 -4.59 -12.60
N ARG A 139 -9.64 -5.70 -11.99
CA ARG A 139 -9.97 -6.95 -12.70
C ARG A 139 -11.10 -6.73 -13.67
N GLN A 140 -12.17 -6.09 -13.23
CA GLN A 140 -13.36 -5.80 -14.03
C GLN A 140 -13.07 -4.79 -15.13
N SER A 141 -12.41 -3.68 -14.81
CA SER A 141 -12.13 -2.60 -15.76
C SER A 141 -11.09 -2.99 -16.82
N TRP A 142 -10.15 -3.86 -16.48
CA TRP A 142 -9.14 -4.29 -17.45
C TRP A 142 -9.74 -5.17 -18.56
N GLY A 143 -10.70 -6.03 -18.26
CA GLY A 143 -11.41 -6.85 -19.25
C GLY A 143 -10.52 -7.35 -20.40
N ASP A 144 -10.91 -7.07 -21.63
CA ASP A 144 -10.17 -7.36 -22.86
C ASP A 144 -9.45 -6.16 -23.46
N THR A 145 -9.34 -5.05 -22.74
CA THR A 145 -8.58 -3.86 -23.18
C THR A 145 -7.07 -4.06 -23.00
N PRO A 146 -6.21 -3.33 -23.72
CA PRO A 146 -4.75 -3.38 -23.57
C PRO A 146 -4.27 -3.11 -22.14
N CYS A 147 -4.86 -2.14 -21.50
CA CYS A 147 -4.49 -1.65 -20.18
C CYS A 147 -5.73 -1.43 -19.32
N PRO A 148 -5.58 -1.41 -17.99
CA PRO A 148 -6.70 -1.11 -17.10
C PRO A 148 -7.18 0.32 -17.28
N HIS A 149 -8.47 0.51 -17.13
CA HIS A 149 -9.10 1.83 -17.04
C HIS A 149 -9.68 2.03 -15.64
N SER A 150 -9.69 3.24 -15.14
CA SER A 150 -10.31 3.58 -13.86
C SER A 150 -11.08 4.88 -13.96
N GLU A 151 -12.26 4.91 -13.36
CA GLU A 151 -13.03 6.14 -13.16
C GLU A 151 -12.42 7.03 -12.08
N HIS A 152 -11.65 6.44 -11.16
CA HIS A 152 -10.94 7.17 -10.13
C HIS A 152 -9.56 7.62 -10.62
N TRP A 153 -9.18 8.80 -10.21
CA TRP A 153 -7.85 9.32 -10.47
C TRP A 153 -6.77 8.43 -9.81
N ALA A 154 -5.73 8.12 -10.57
CA ALA A 154 -4.54 7.45 -10.05
C ALA A 154 -3.51 8.51 -9.63
N PHE A 155 -3.02 8.43 -8.40
CA PHE A 155 -1.95 9.33 -7.97
C PHE A 155 -0.69 9.07 -8.78
N ILE A 156 -0.07 7.91 -8.67
CA ILE A 156 1.19 7.52 -9.34
C ILE A 156 2.24 8.66 -9.34
N ASP A 157 1.85 9.83 -9.86
CA ASP A 157 2.62 11.07 -9.91
C ASP A 157 1.69 12.30 -9.94
N TRP A 158 2.18 13.46 -9.51
CA TRP A 158 1.45 14.73 -9.53
C TRP A 158 1.25 15.30 -10.93
N SER A 159 2.04 14.88 -11.92
CA SER A 159 1.90 15.37 -13.28
C SER A 159 0.61 14.89 -13.93
N GLU A 160 -0.25 15.82 -14.32
CA GLU A 160 -1.48 15.56 -15.08
C GLU A 160 -1.20 15.18 -16.53
N LYS A 161 0.02 15.46 -17.03
CA LYS A 161 0.42 15.19 -18.41
C LYS A 161 0.91 13.76 -18.64
N LEU A 162 1.15 13.00 -17.57
CA LEU A 162 1.62 11.63 -17.68
C LEU A 162 0.47 10.68 -17.98
N ASP A 163 0.66 9.83 -18.98
CA ASP A 163 -0.15 8.62 -19.12
C ASP A 163 0.24 7.64 -18.00
N LYS A 164 -0.66 7.48 -17.06
CA LYS A 164 -0.46 6.64 -15.85
C LYS A 164 -0.91 5.20 -16.04
N THR A 165 -1.44 4.86 -17.20
CA THR A 165 -2.11 3.59 -17.47
C THR A 165 -1.17 2.39 -17.28
N THR A 166 0.03 2.46 -17.85
CA THR A 166 1.06 1.40 -17.68
C THR A 166 1.51 1.27 -16.23
N ALA A 167 1.71 2.40 -15.55
CA ALA A 167 2.11 2.40 -14.15
C ALA A 167 1.01 1.81 -13.26
N LEU A 168 -0.25 2.16 -13.51
CA LEU A 168 -1.40 1.59 -12.80
C LEU A 168 -1.51 0.08 -13.01
N ALA A 169 -1.27 -0.39 -14.24
CA ALA A 169 -1.18 -1.83 -14.53
C ALA A 169 -0.06 -2.51 -13.71
N GLY A 170 1.09 -1.85 -13.59
CA GLY A 170 2.20 -2.31 -12.76
C GLY A 170 1.83 -2.43 -11.28
N VAL A 171 1.12 -1.44 -10.73
CA VAL A 171 0.64 -1.47 -9.33
C VAL A 171 -0.40 -2.58 -9.13
N TYR A 172 -1.29 -2.81 -10.11
CA TYR A 172 -2.22 -3.93 -10.05
C TYR A 172 -1.50 -5.30 -10.04
N LEU A 173 -0.52 -5.51 -10.92
CA LEU A 173 0.30 -6.72 -10.93
C LEU A 173 1.07 -6.91 -9.61
N PHE A 174 1.53 -5.84 -9.02
CA PHE A 174 2.15 -5.85 -7.70
C PHE A 174 1.14 -6.29 -6.62
N GLY A 175 -0.09 -5.75 -6.65
CA GLY A 175 -1.18 -6.15 -5.76
C GLY A 175 -1.52 -7.64 -5.87
N LEU A 176 -1.68 -8.17 -7.10
CA LEU A 176 -1.94 -9.59 -7.36
C LEU A 176 -0.87 -10.50 -6.75
N ARG A 177 0.42 -10.19 -6.97
CA ARG A 177 1.52 -10.98 -6.44
C ARG A 177 1.58 -10.95 -4.90
N ASN A 178 1.26 -9.82 -4.30
CA ASN A 178 1.20 -9.70 -2.84
C ASN A 178 0.00 -10.44 -2.25
N ALA A 179 -1.15 -10.41 -2.92
CA ALA A 179 -2.31 -11.21 -2.53
C ALA A 179 -2.03 -12.72 -2.65
N ALA A 180 -1.31 -13.16 -3.70
CA ALA A 180 -0.87 -14.54 -3.84
C ALA A 180 0.07 -14.96 -2.70
N ALA A 181 1.00 -14.10 -2.30
CA ALA A 181 1.89 -14.37 -1.17
C ALA A 181 1.12 -14.38 0.18
N LEU A 182 0.05 -13.60 0.33
CA LEU A 182 -0.86 -13.72 1.48
C LEU A 182 -1.61 -15.05 1.48
N ALA A 183 -2.09 -15.49 0.31
CA ALA A 183 -2.74 -16.79 0.15
C ALA A 183 -1.80 -17.93 0.57
N GLU A 184 -0.53 -17.85 0.17
CA GLU A 184 0.51 -18.81 0.57
C GLU A 184 0.71 -18.83 2.09
N LEU A 185 0.83 -17.68 2.74
CA LEU A 185 0.96 -17.57 4.21
C LEU A 185 -0.23 -18.19 4.96
N LEU A 186 -1.40 -18.23 4.32
CA LEU A 186 -2.63 -18.79 4.89
C LEU A 186 -2.92 -20.23 4.41
N GLY A 187 -2.04 -20.86 3.63
CA GLY A 187 -2.25 -22.20 3.08
C GLY A 187 -3.37 -22.28 2.04
N ARG A 188 -3.75 -21.16 1.42
CA ARG A 188 -4.83 -21.10 0.41
C ARG A 188 -4.27 -21.30 -1.01
N GLU A 189 -3.82 -22.51 -1.31
CA GLU A 189 -3.10 -22.83 -2.55
C GLU A 189 -3.94 -22.59 -3.83
N SER A 190 -5.24 -22.83 -3.80
CA SER A 190 -6.13 -22.55 -4.94
C SER A 190 -6.16 -21.06 -5.29
N ASP A 191 -6.30 -20.20 -4.28
CA ASP A 191 -6.32 -18.75 -4.45
C ASP A 191 -4.96 -18.26 -4.95
N ARG A 192 -3.88 -18.78 -4.35
CA ARG A 192 -2.51 -18.49 -4.77
C ARG A 192 -2.29 -18.78 -6.24
N ALA A 193 -2.67 -20.00 -6.67
CA ALA A 193 -2.51 -20.41 -8.06
C ALA A 193 -3.31 -19.53 -9.03
N ALA A 194 -4.55 -19.20 -8.69
CA ALA A 194 -5.41 -18.35 -9.51
C ALA A 194 -4.85 -16.90 -9.63
N LEU A 195 -4.39 -16.32 -8.53
CA LEU A 195 -3.82 -14.98 -8.51
C LEU A 195 -2.51 -14.89 -9.31
N LEU A 196 -1.64 -15.91 -9.21
CA LEU A 196 -0.41 -15.96 -9.98
C LEU A 196 -0.67 -16.17 -11.47
N ALA A 197 -1.63 -17.02 -11.84
CA ALA A 197 -2.02 -17.23 -13.23
C ALA A 197 -2.59 -15.94 -13.85
N GLU A 198 -3.42 -15.21 -13.11
CA GLU A 198 -3.90 -13.89 -13.54
C GLU A 198 -2.74 -12.90 -13.72
N ALA A 199 -1.85 -12.80 -12.75
CA ALA A 199 -0.70 -11.90 -12.82
C ALA A 199 0.18 -12.21 -14.05
N GLU A 200 0.42 -13.49 -14.35
CA GLU A 200 1.20 -13.87 -15.53
C GLU A 200 0.47 -13.54 -16.83
N LYS A 201 -0.81 -13.90 -16.95
CA LYS A 201 -1.64 -13.57 -18.11
C LYS A 201 -1.61 -12.08 -18.42
N ARG A 202 -1.83 -11.23 -17.39
CA ARG A 202 -1.84 -9.77 -17.53
C ARG A 202 -0.43 -9.22 -17.86
N SER A 203 0.61 -9.76 -17.25
CA SER A 203 2.01 -9.37 -17.51
C SER A 203 2.43 -9.67 -18.96
N LEU A 204 2.10 -10.86 -19.47
CA LEU A 204 2.38 -11.25 -20.84
C LEU A 204 1.65 -10.35 -21.85
N ARG A 205 0.38 -10.04 -21.57
CA ARG A 205 -0.40 -9.13 -22.40
C ARG A 205 0.23 -7.73 -22.43
N LEU A 206 0.54 -7.17 -21.26
CA LEU A 206 1.15 -5.85 -21.15
C LEU A 206 2.47 -5.77 -21.92
N ARG A 207 3.33 -6.77 -21.78
CA ARG A 207 4.60 -6.84 -22.52
C ARG A 207 4.40 -6.90 -24.03
N ARG A 208 3.35 -7.57 -24.51
CA ARG A 208 3.05 -7.69 -25.95
C ARG A 208 2.58 -6.36 -26.53
N GLU A 209 1.72 -5.66 -25.82
CA GLU A 209 1.04 -4.45 -26.30
C GLU A 209 1.88 -3.19 -26.12
N LEU A 210 2.75 -3.16 -25.10
CA LEU A 210 3.66 -2.04 -24.84
C LEU A 210 5.06 -2.23 -25.41
N ARG A 211 5.31 -3.32 -26.13
CA ARG A 211 6.57 -3.45 -26.87
C ARG A 211 6.57 -2.41 -27.98
N ASP A 212 7.44 -1.42 -27.83
CA ASP A 212 7.75 -0.46 -28.90
C ASP A 212 8.19 -1.25 -30.14
N PRO A 213 7.55 -1.06 -31.29
CA PRO A 213 7.91 -1.74 -32.52
C PRO A 213 9.23 -1.25 -33.16
N ARG A 214 10.05 -0.45 -32.45
CA ARG A 214 11.37 -0.03 -32.92
C ARG A 214 12.34 -1.16 -33.07
#